data_b87b0bcad778dc6657443fe634c800d4
#
_entry.id   b87b0bcad778dc6657443fe634c800d4
#
_cell.length_a   1.000
_cell.length_b   1.000
_cell.length_c   1.000
_cell.angle_alpha   90.00
_cell.angle_beta   90.00
_cell.angle_gamma   90.00
#
_symmetry.space_group_name_H-M   'P 1'
#
loop_
_entity.id
_entity.type
_entity.pdbx_description
1 polymer ?
#
loop_
_entity_poly.entity_id
_entity_poly.type
_entity_poly.pdbx_seq_one_letter_code
_entity_poly.pdbx_strand_id
1 'polypeptide(L)'
;MLRPRSLWIVAALVASSVLTTATVAHAQQPPAPRGDRMFYGLQKNLGLTDDQVNQLRPIFQQRRDAQRQLWQSMRQTQADLRQLALNGGDANAIAAKKAQIAQLMGQGLDLRVQTLQQTGPILTQEQRDKLAQMGPAAMWRGHHRHHKPPQQG
;
A
#
# COMPACT_ATOMS: atom_id res chain seq x y z
N MET A 1 -26.14 19.71 61.56
CA MET A 1 -25.98 19.03 62.87
C MET A 1 -25.13 17.78 62.70
N LEU A 2 -24.12 17.69 63.52
CA LEU A 2 -23.27 16.55 63.95
C LEU A 2 -22.33 15.86 62.94
N ARG A 3 -21.08 16.21 63.03
CA ARG A 3 -19.90 15.33 63.08
C ARG A 3 -20.01 14.39 64.29
N PRO A 4 -19.24 13.29 64.52
CA PRO A 4 -17.77 13.24 64.40
C PRO A 4 -17.11 11.85 64.16
N ARG A 5 -15.76 11.89 64.12
CA ARG A 5 -14.72 10.99 64.69
C ARG A 5 -14.31 9.76 63.90
N SER A 6 -13.13 9.80 63.32
CA SER A 6 -11.79 9.46 63.89
C SER A 6 -11.67 8.03 64.38
N LEU A 7 -10.79 7.26 63.80
CA LEU A 7 -9.78 6.45 64.52
C LEU A 7 -8.82 5.80 63.50
N TRP A 8 -7.65 6.21 63.63
CA TRP A 8 -6.32 5.63 63.46
C TRP A 8 -6.24 4.12 63.67
N ILE A 9 -5.54 3.38 62.78
CA ILE A 9 -4.62 2.31 63.21
C ILE A 9 -3.47 2.22 62.19
N VAL A 10 -2.28 2.21 62.80
CA VAL A 10 -0.92 2.19 62.26
C VAL A 10 -0.48 0.73 62.03
N ALA A 11 0.51 0.59 61.14
CA ALA A 11 1.51 -0.50 61.02
C ALA A 11 1.16 -1.73 60.16
N ALA A 12 1.93 -2.04 59.14
CA ALA A 12 3.20 -2.74 59.26
C ALA A 12 3.90 -2.83 57.89
N LEU A 13 5.16 -2.43 57.89
CA LEU A 13 6.16 -2.69 56.86
C LEU A 13 6.35 -4.22 56.63
N VAL A 14 6.19 -4.70 55.42
CA VAL A 14 6.89 -5.90 54.97
C VAL A 14 7.50 -5.60 53.60
N ALA A 15 8.80 -5.41 53.62
CA ALA A 15 9.64 -5.34 52.44
C ALA A 15 9.74 -6.74 51.85
N SER A 16 9.07 -6.99 50.72
CA SER A 16 9.32 -8.16 49.91
C SER A 16 9.87 -7.67 48.58
N SER A 17 11.19 -7.75 48.46
CA SER A 17 11.93 -7.55 47.22
C SER A 17 11.60 -8.70 46.26
N VAL A 18 10.66 -8.49 45.34
CA VAL A 18 10.45 -9.37 44.21
C VAL A 18 11.35 -8.87 43.07
N LEU A 19 12.45 -9.56 42.82
CA LEU A 19 13.22 -9.44 41.59
C LEU A 19 12.30 -9.86 40.45
N THR A 20 11.69 -8.89 39.79
CA THR A 20 11.04 -9.10 38.50
C THR A 20 12.12 -9.13 37.45
N THR A 21 12.54 -10.32 37.04
CA THR A 21 13.26 -10.54 35.82
C THR A 21 12.36 -10.09 34.66
N ALA A 22 12.62 -8.91 34.11
CA ALA A 22 11.99 -8.44 32.89
C ALA A 22 12.45 -9.37 31.77
N THR A 23 11.65 -10.40 31.49
CA THR A 23 11.70 -11.12 30.21
C THR A 23 11.33 -10.10 29.16
N VAL A 24 12.33 -9.60 28.42
CA VAL A 24 12.13 -8.84 27.20
C VAL A 24 11.48 -9.83 26.22
N ALA A 25 10.16 -9.87 26.23
CA ALA A 25 9.41 -10.49 25.18
C ALA A 25 9.78 -9.72 23.90
N HIS A 26 10.59 -10.34 23.05
CA HIS A 26 10.73 -9.94 21.67
C HIS A 26 9.32 -10.05 21.07
N ALA A 27 8.56 -8.97 21.15
CA ALA A 27 7.33 -8.84 20.42
C ALA A 27 7.71 -9.02 18.94
N GLN A 28 7.44 -10.21 18.42
CA GLN A 28 7.49 -10.47 17.00
C GLN A 28 6.58 -9.43 16.36
N GLN A 29 7.19 -8.40 15.78
CA GLN A 29 6.46 -7.41 15.00
C GLN A 29 5.64 -8.16 13.96
N PRO A 30 4.31 -7.99 13.93
CA PRO A 30 3.49 -8.64 12.92
C PRO A 30 4.08 -8.27 11.55
N PRO A 31 4.13 -9.23 10.59
CA PRO A 31 4.68 -8.97 9.28
C PRO A 31 4.00 -7.75 8.69
N ALA A 32 4.79 -6.74 8.35
CA ALA A 32 4.30 -5.47 7.81
C ALA A 32 3.29 -5.73 6.69
N PRO A 33 2.11 -5.12 6.71
CA PRO A 33 1.09 -5.34 5.70
C PRO A 33 1.69 -5.12 4.31
N ARG A 34 1.27 -5.92 3.33
CA ARG A 34 1.86 -5.94 1.97
C ARG A 34 2.01 -4.56 1.31
N GLY A 35 1.22 -3.57 1.77
CA GLY A 35 1.35 -2.17 1.38
C GLY A 35 2.64 -1.51 1.83
N ASP A 36 3.17 -1.87 2.99
CA ASP A 36 4.34 -1.21 3.58
C ASP A 36 5.66 -1.59 2.88
N ARG A 37 5.72 -2.77 2.26
CA ARG A 37 6.91 -3.17 1.47
C ARG A 37 7.14 -2.28 0.25
N MET A 38 6.08 -1.79 -0.39
CA MET A 38 6.19 -0.85 -1.51
C MET A 38 6.70 0.50 -1.01
N PHE A 39 6.18 0.98 0.11
CA PHE A 39 6.66 2.22 0.74
C PHE A 39 8.10 2.11 1.19
N TYR A 40 8.51 0.99 1.76
CA TYR A 40 9.90 0.76 2.15
C TYR A 40 10.86 0.87 0.96
N GLY A 41 10.51 0.28 -0.18
CA GLY A 41 11.30 0.41 -1.42
C GLY A 41 11.36 1.86 -1.93
N LEU A 42 10.22 2.56 -1.92
CA LEU A 42 10.14 3.95 -2.34
C LEU A 42 10.90 4.88 -1.38
N GLN A 43 10.73 4.69 -0.07
CA GLN A 43 11.44 5.43 0.96
C GLN A 43 12.96 5.29 0.80
N LYS A 44 13.45 4.07 0.63
CA LYS A 44 14.89 3.80 0.45
C LYS A 44 15.43 4.41 -0.85
N ASN A 45 14.70 4.29 -1.96
CA ASN A 45 15.19 4.74 -3.27
C ASN A 45 15.15 6.26 -3.42
N LEU A 46 14.17 6.94 -2.82
CA LEU A 46 14.00 8.39 -2.89
C LEU A 46 14.58 9.11 -1.67
N GLY A 47 14.96 8.40 -0.61
CA GLY A 47 15.38 9.02 0.64
C GLY A 47 14.26 9.79 1.33
N LEU A 48 13.04 9.22 1.37
CA LEU A 48 11.88 9.89 1.97
C LEU A 48 12.01 9.93 3.49
N THR A 49 11.61 11.05 4.09
CA THR A 49 11.43 11.16 5.54
C THR A 49 10.16 10.43 5.99
N ASP A 50 10.04 10.12 7.27
CA ASP A 50 8.84 9.47 7.83
C ASP A 50 7.59 10.35 7.67
N ASP A 51 7.73 11.68 7.77
CA ASP A 51 6.64 12.62 7.53
C ASP A 51 6.16 12.58 6.08
N GLN A 52 7.08 12.54 5.13
CA GLN A 52 6.74 12.38 3.71
C GLN A 52 6.04 11.04 3.45
N VAL A 53 6.51 9.95 4.06
CA VAL A 53 5.86 8.62 3.97
C VAL A 53 4.43 8.68 4.51
N ASN A 54 4.21 9.33 5.66
CA ASN A 54 2.89 9.46 6.26
C ASN A 54 1.93 10.27 5.38
N GLN A 55 2.41 11.34 4.74
CA GLN A 55 1.61 12.14 3.80
C GLN A 55 1.31 11.39 2.48
N LEU A 56 2.25 10.60 1.99
CA LEU A 56 2.10 9.83 0.75
C LEU A 56 1.21 8.60 0.91
N ARG A 57 1.16 8.00 2.10
CA ARG A 57 0.43 6.77 2.38
C ARG A 57 -1.05 6.83 1.92
N PRO A 58 -1.86 7.82 2.30
CA PRO A 58 -3.27 7.89 1.88
C PRO A 58 -3.41 8.04 0.36
N ILE A 59 -2.56 8.83 -0.30
CA ILE A 59 -2.57 9.02 -1.77
C ILE A 59 -2.39 7.68 -2.48
N PHE A 60 -1.40 6.90 -2.07
CA PHE A 60 -1.13 5.59 -2.68
C PHE A 60 -2.17 4.52 -2.29
N GLN A 61 -2.81 4.62 -1.13
CA GLN A 61 -3.92 3.74 -0.76
C GLN A 61 -5.13 4.00 -1.67
N GLN A 62 -5.57 5.24 -1.79
CA GLN A 62 -6.66 5.64 -2.67
C GLN A 62 -6.40 5.20 -4.12
N ARG A 63 -5.18 5.44 -4.62
CA ARG A 63 -4.79 4.98 -5.94
C ARG A 63 -4.91 3.48 -6.11
N ARG A 64 -4.46 2.68 -5.14
CA ARG A 64 -4.55 1.20 -5.20
C ARG A 64 -5.98 0.73 -5.32
N ASP A 65 -6.89 1.33 -4.58
CA ASP A 65 -8.29 0.94 -4.60
C ASP A 65 -8.95 1.29 -5.93
N ALA A 66 -8.74 2.51 -6.44
CA ALA A 66 -9.19 2.92 -7.77
C ALA A 66 -8.59 2.02 -8.88
N GLN A 67 -7.31 1.71 -8.79
CA GLN A 67 -6.64 0.84 -9.77
C GLN A 67 -7.19 -0.59 -9.71
N ARG A 68 -7.54 -1.11 -8.54
CA ARG A 68 -8.14 -2.45 -8.40
C ARG A 68 -9.48 -2.52 -9.13
N GLN A 69 -10.34 -1.51 -8.96
CA GLN A 69 -11.62 -1.40 -9.66
C GLN A 69 -11.41 -1.33 -11.18
N LEU A 70 -10.48 -0.49 -11.61
CA LEU A 70 -10.15 -0.35 -13.04
C LEU A 70 -9.68 -1.68 -13.66
N TRP A 71 -8.82 -2.41 -12.96
CA TRP A 71 -8.35 -3.73 -13.40
C TRP A 71 -9.47 -4.78 -13.44
N GLN A 72 -10.44 -4.72 -12.54
CA GLN A 72 -11.61 -5.60 -12.58
C GLN A 72 -12.45 -5.33 -13.83
N SER A 73 -12.76 -4.05 -14.10
CA SER A 73 -13.51 -3.64 -15.29
C SER A 73 -12.77 -4.00 -16.57
N MET A 74 -11.46 -3.79 -16.61
CA MET A 74 -10.62 -4.15 -17.76
C MET A 74 -10.67 -5.65 -18.04
N ARG A 75 -10.50 -6.50 -17.03
CA ARG A 75 -10.56 -7.97 -17.19
C ARG A 75 -11.91 -8.44 -17.68
N GLN A 76 -13.00 -7.89 -17.15
CA GLN A 76 -14.34 -8.22 -17.56
C GLN A 76 -14.56 -7.83 -19.05
N THR A 77 -14.25 -6.59 -19.42
CA THR A 77 -14.40 -6.11 -20.80
C THR A 77 -13.56 -6.92 -21.80
N GLN A 78 -12.34 -7.32 -21.41
CA GLN A 78 -11.51 -8.18 -22.24
C GLN A 78 -12.06 -9.62 -22.37
N ALA A 79 -12.69 -10.14 -21.31
CA ALA A 79 -13.37 -11.45 -21.39
C ALA A 79 -14.57 -11.40 -22.32
N ASP A 80 -15.40 -10.36 -22.19
CA ASP A 80 -16.55 -10.14 -23.08
C ASP A 80 -16.11 -9.99 -24.54
N LEU A 81 -15.04 -9.21 -24.79
CA LEU A 81 -14.51 -9.04 -26.13
C LEU A 81 -14.06 -10.39 -26.74
N ARG A 82 -13.35 -11.21 -25.96
CA ARG A 82 -12.93 -12.54 -26.42
C ARG A 82 -14.12 -13.44 -26.75
N GLN A 83 -15.12 -13.43 -25.88
CA GLN A 83 -16.34 -14.21 -26.10
C GLN A 83 -17.08 -13.78 -27.38
N LEU A 84 -17.25 -12.45 -27.59
CA LEU A 84 -17.84 -11.91 -28.82
C LEU A 84 -17.05 -12.30 -30.05
N ALA A 85 -15.72 -12.20 -30.02
CA ALA A 85 -14.86 -12.52 -31.15
C ALA A 85 -14.90 -14.03 -31.51
N LEU A 86 -14.92 -14.90 -30.49
CA LEU A 86 -14.97 -16.38 -30.73
C LEU A 86 -16.33 -16.85 -31.20
N ASN A 87 -17.42 -16.19 -30.83
CA ASN A 87 -18.79 -16.58 -31.21
C ASN A 87 -19.29 -15.90 -32.48
N GLY A 88 -18.41 -15.25 -33.26
CA GLY A 88 -18.81 -14.54 -34.48
C GLY A 88 -19.67 -13.31 -34.22
N GLY A 89 -19.44 -12.63 -33.09
CA GLY A 89 -20.20 -11.47 -32.68
C GLY A 89 -20.17 -10.31 -33.67
N ASP A 90 -21.23 -9.48 -33.62
CA ASP A 90 -21.40 -8.34 -34.50
C ASP A 90 -20.18 -7.38 -34.42
N ALA A 91 -19.76 -6.86 -35.58
CA ALA A 91 -18.63 -5.95 -35.71
C ALA A 91 -18.77 -4.69 -34.88
N ASN A 92 -20.00 -4.16 -34.76
CA ASN A 92 -20.27 -2.97 -33.95
C ASN A 92 -20.11 -3.28 -32.44
N ALA A 93 -20.56 -4.45 -31.98
CA ALA A 93 -20.38 -4.89 -30.60
C ALA A 93 -18.90 -5.07 -30.26
N ILE A 94 -18.12 -5.65 -31.19
CA ILE A 94 -16.66 -5.78 -31.05
C ILE A 94 -16.00 -4.39 -30.97
N ALA A 95 -16.37 -3.47 -31.87
CA ALA A 95 -15.85 -2.10 -31.89
C ALA A 95 -16.17 -1.35 -30.58
N ALA A 96 -17.39 -1.49 -30.06
CA ALA A 96 -17.80 -0.89 -28.78
C ALA A 96 -16.95 -1.41 -27.59
N LYS A 97 -16.68 -2.73 -27.53
CA LYS A 97 -15.82 -3.29 -26.48
C LYS A 97 -14.36 -2.82 -26.59
N LYS A 98 -13.85 -2.69 -27.81
CA LYS A 98 -12.52 -2.08 -28.04
C LYS A 98 -12.44 -0.64 -27.58
N ALA A 99 -13.47 0.18 -27.88
CA ALA A 99 -13.56 1.56 -27.42
C ALA A 99 -13.63 1.63 -25.88
N GLN A 100 -14.40 0.74 -25.23
CA GLN A 100 -14.46 0.65 -23.77
C GLN A 100 -13.09 0.33 -23.15
N ILE A 101 -12.33 -0.59 -23.74
CA ILE A 101 -10.95 -0.90 -23.29
C ILE A 101 -10.06 0.33 -23.42
N ALA A 102 -10.11 1.05 -24.55
CA ALA A 102 -9.34 2.28 -24.74
C ALA A 102 -9.67 3.35 -23.69
N GLN A 103 -10.95 3.52 -23.36
CA GLN A 103 -11.40 4.42 -22.29
C GLN A 103 -10.84 4.01 -20.92
N LEU A 104 -10.89 2.72 -20.57
CA LEU A 104 -10.33 2.21 -19.32
C LEU A 104 -8.81 2.41 -19.25
N MET A 105 -8.10 2.28 -20.37
CA MET A 105 -6.66 2.60 -20.44
C MET A 105 -6.40 4.10 -20.20
N GLY A 106 -7.22 4.98 -20.76
CA GLY A 106 -7.18 6.42 -20.51
C GLY A 106 -7.35 6.75 -19.03
N GLN A 107 -8.39 6.20 -18.41
CA GLN A 107 -8.61 6.36 -16.96
C GLN A 107 -7.40 5.89 -16.11
N GLY A 108 -6.71 4.83 -16.54
CA GLY A 108 -5.49 4.36 -15.89
C GLY A 108 -4.34 5.36 -15.99
N LEU A 109 -4.20 6.06 -17.11
CA LEU A 109 -3.24 7.15 -17.28
C LEU A 109 -3.60 8.36 -16.43
N ASP A 110 -4.87 8.76 -16.42
CA ASP A 110 -5.36 9.89 -15.62
C ASP A 110 -5.11 9.66 -14.14
N LEU A 111 -5.44 8.47 -13.64
CA LEU A 111 -5.18 8.08 -12.26
C LEU A 111 -3.68 8.18 -11.90
N ARG A 112 -2.82 7.84 -12.85
CA ARG A 112 -1.37 7.94 -12.68
C ARG A 112 -0.91 9.39 -12.62
N VAL A 113 -1.36 10.22 -13.55
CA VAL A 113 -1.04 11.65 -13.60
C VAL A 113 -1.52 12.35 -12.33
N GLN A 114 -2.77 12.11 -11.92
CA GLN A 114 -3.33 12.65 -10.68
C GLN A 114 -2.49 12.25 -9.45
N THR A 115 -2.06 10.99 -9.38
CA THR A 115 -1.19 10.53 -8.27
C THR A 115 0.14 11.28 -8.26
N LEU A 116 0.76 11.51 -9.42
CA LEU A 116 2.01 12.26 -9.51
C LEU A 116 1.83 13.74 -9.12
N GLN A 117 0.72 14.36 -9.55
CA GLN A 117 0.38 15.73 -9.17
C GLN A 117 0.18 15.88 -7.65
N GLN A 118 -0.48 14.92 -7.01
CA GLN A 118 -0.66 14.91 -5.55
C GLN A 118 0.65 14.61 -4.80
N THR A 119 1.53 13.84 -5.39
CA THR A 119 2.83 13.46 -4.79
C THR A 119 3.86 14.59 -4.92
N GLY A 120 3.84 15.33 -6.02
CA GLY A 120 4.82 16.36 -6.35
C GLY A 120 5.07 17.39 -5.24
N PRO A 121 4.05 18.00 -4.62
CA PRO A 121 4.22 18.99 -3.55
C PRO A 121 4.88 18.45 -2.26
N ILE A 122 4.78 17.14 -2.02
CA ILE A 122 5.34 16.48 -0.83
C ILE A 122 6.84 16.22 -0.99
N LEU A 123 7.31 16.09 -2.23
CA LEU A 123 8.69 15.74 -2.57
C LEU A 123 9.57 16.97 -2.77
N THR A 124 10.84 16.85 -2.40
CA THR A 124 11.87 17.84 -2.80
C THR A 124 12.13 17.79 -4.31
N GLN A 125 12.79 18.81 -4.87
CA GLN A 125 13.15 18.80 -6.30
C GLN A 125 13.98 17.57 -6.67
N GLU A 126 15.02 17.26 -5.89
CA GLU A 126 15.86 16.09 -6.13
C GLU A 126 15.10 14.77 -6.12
N GLN A 127 14.14 14.62 -5.17
CA GLN A 127 13.28 13.43 -5.09
C GLN A 127 12.34 13.33 -6.30
N ARG A 128 11.82 14.47 -6.80
CA ARG A 128 11.00 14.50 -8.03
C ARG A 128 11.80 14.06 -9.24
N ASP A 129 13.04 14.56 -9.38
CA ASP A 129 13.90 14.20 -10.50
C ASP A 129 14.28 12.71 -10.47
N LYS A 130 14.58 12.16 -9.30
CA LYS A 130 14.79 10.72 -9.11
C LYS A 130 13.53 9.92 -9.48
N LEU A 131 12.36 10.39 -9.02
CA LEU A 131 11.09 9.73 -9.32
C LEU A 131 10.78 9.72 -10.81
N ALA A 132 11.06 10.83 -11.52
CA ALA A 132 10.86 10.95 -12.97
C ALA A 132 11.78 10.00 -13.75
N GLN A 133 13.00 9.78 -13.28
CA GLN A 133 13.96 8.84 -13.86
C GLN A 133 13.62 7.37 -13.58
N MET A 134 12.89 7.12 -12.49
CA MET A 134 12.40 5.79 -12.16
C MET A 134 11.28 5.42 -13.14
N GLY A 135 11.58 4.63 -14.15
CA GLY A 135 10.58 4.15 -15.12
C GLY A 135 9.40 3.45 -14.44
N PRO A 136 8.28 3.29 -15.14
CA PRO A 136 7.04 2.69 -14.59
C PRO A 136 7.26 1.35 -13.89
N ALA A 137 8.18 0.54 -14.39
CA ALA A 137 8.51 -0.76 -13.81
C ALA A 137 9.24 -0.67 -12.45
N ALA A 138 10.00 0.38 -12.20
CA ALA A 138 10.73 0.53 -10.94
C ALA A 138 9.81 0.91 -9.79
N MET A 139 8.74 1.68 -10.04
CA MET A 139 7.68 1.96 -9.07
C MET A 139 6.88 0.70 -8.68
N TRP A 140 6.92 -0.36 -9.49
CA TRP A 140 6.05 -1.54 -9.38
C TRP A 140 6.82 -2.83 -9.13
N ARG A 141 8.14 -2.83 -9.17
CA ARG A 141 8.96 -4.00 -8.84
C ARG A 141 8.93 -4.32 -7.34
N GLY A 142 7.75 -4.63 -6.82
CA GLY A 142 7.65 -5.58 -5.73
C GLY A 142 8.08 -6.93 -6.27
N HIS A 143 9.35 -7.27 -6.10
CA HIS A 143 9.96 -8.60 -6.23
C HIS A 143 9.15 -9.66 -7.02
N HIS A 144 9.20 -9.64 -8.33
CA HIS A 144 9.20 -10.88 -9.05
C HIS A 144 10.53 -11.57 -8.71
N ARG A 145 10.55 -12.37 -7.66
CA ARG A 145 11.58 -13.39 -7.49
C ARG A 145 11.53 -14.20 -8.79
N HIS A 146 12.58 -14.10 -9.58
CA HIS A 146 12.84 -15.08 -10.62
C HIS A 146 12.83 -16.43 -9.91
N HIS A 147 11.76 -17.18 -10.03
CA HIS A 147 11.80 -18.61 -9.85
C HIS A 147 12.79 -19.13 -10.89
N LYS A 148 14.04 -19.28 -10.47
CA LYS A 148 15.03 -20.05 -11.21
C LYS A 148 14.43 -21.45 -11.33
N PRO A 149 14.15 -21.96 -12.55
CA PRO A 149 13.64 -23.33 -12.68
C PRO A 149 14.66 -24.28 -12.06
N PRO A 150 14.23 -25.36 -11.39
CA PRO A 150 15.13 -26.37 -10.88
C PRO A 150 15.97 -26.90 -12.04
N GLN A 151 17.29 -26.78 -11.93
CA GLN A 151 18.22 -27.43 -12.84
C GLN A 151 18.04 -28.93 -12.59
N GLN A 152 17.48 -29.61 -13.57
CA GLN A 152 17.50 -31.07 -13.62
C GLN A 152 18.95 -31.49 -13.92
N GLY A 153 19.58 -32.09 -12.91
CA GLY A 153 20.83 -32.84 -13.04
C GLY A 153 20.54 -34.28 -13.42
#